data_b600219dd0d92cc3723834c8a47455d3
#
_entry.id   b600219dd0d92cc3723834c8a47455d3
#
_cell.length_a   1.000
_cell.length_b   1.000
_cell.length_c   1.000
_cell.angle_alpha   90.00
_cell.angle_beta   90.00
_cell.angle_gamma   90.00
#
_symmetry.space_group_name_H-M   'P 1'
#
loop_
_entity.id
_entity.type
_entity.pdbx_description
1 polymer ?
#
loop_
_entity_poly.entity_id
_entity_poly.type
_entity_poly.pdbx_seq_one_letter_code
_entity_poly.pdbx_strand_id
1 'polypeptide(L)'
;MSVAILGGLDRLKPYYLKQGRNLGFDNMKVFSKKFPDMVKRLSKFERIVICTGNVAHTMVEGTVRMAQIHGIQIDRTHSSSVSAMKKCLERMSI
;
A
#
# COMPACT_ATOMS: atom_id res chain seq x y z
N MET A 1 4.13 -9.62 -9.55
CA MET A 1 4.59 -8.81 -8.42
C MET A 1 3.40 -8.34 -7.59
N SER A 2 3.48 -8.46 -6.28
CA SER A 2 2.37 -8.14 -5.38
C SER A 2 2.61 -6.81 -4.66
N VAL A 3 1.54 -6.04 -4.47
CA VAL A 3 1.59 -4.77 -3.74
C VAL A 3 0.37 -4.63 -2.84
N ALA A 4 0.59 -4.21 -1.59
CA ALA A 4 -0.47 -3.86 -0.67
C ALA A 4 -0.52 -2.35 -0.54
N ILE A 5 -1.73 -1.80 -0.50
CA ILE A 5 -1.95 -0.38 -0.26
C ILE A 5 -2.60 -0.25 1.12
N LEU A 6 -1.93 0.42 2.03
CA LEU A 6 -2.44 0.67 3.38
C LEU A 6 -3.01 2.07 3.45
N GLY A 7 -4.30 2.17 3.75
CA GLY A 7 -5.03 3.44 3.75
C GLY A 7 -5.70 3.69 2.42
N GLY A 8 -5.83 4.96 2.07
CA GLY A 8 -6.54 5.36 0.87
C GLY A 8 -8.03 5.53 1.12
N LEU A 9 -8.77 5.84 0.06
CA LEU A 9 -10.21 6.06 0.12
C LEU A 9 -10.94 4.89 -0.55
N ASP A 10 -11.93 4.32 0.14
CA ASP A 10 -12.69 3.18 -0.37
C ASP A 10 -13.29 3.45 -1.75
N ARG A 11 -13.82 4.64 -1.97
CA ARG A 11 -14.44 5.01 -3.26
C ARG A 11 -13.44 5.04 -4.41
N LEU A 12 -12.15 5.19 -4.12
CA LEU A 12 -11.09 5.24 -5.13
C LEU A 12 -10.40 3.90 -5.34
N LYS A 13 -10.75 2.90 -4.56
CA LYS A 13 -10.14 1.57 -4.61
C LYS A 13 -10.10 0.98 -6.03
N PRO A 14 -11.19 0.99 -6.82
CA PRO A 14 -11.13 0.47 -8.19
C PRO A 14 -10.11 1.17 -9.06
N TYR A 15 -9.93 2.48 -8.86
CA TYR A 15 -8.99 3.28 -9.63
C TYR A 15 -7.54 2.94 -9.25
N TYR A 16 -7.27 2.73 -7.96
CA TYR A 16 -5.94 2.30 -7.50
C TYR A 16 -5.58 0.95 -8.15
N LEU A 17 -6.51 0.01 -8.13
CA LEU A 17 -6.29 -1.32 -8.69
C LEU A 17 -6.04 -1.26 -10.19
N LYS A 18 -6.77 -0.40 -10.89
CA LYS A 18 -6.57 -0.19 -12.33
C LYS A 18 -5.17 0.32 -12.64
N GLN A 19 -4.70 1.32 -11.89
CA GLN A 19 -3.36 1.88 -12.07
C GLN A 19 -2.29 0.82 -11.87
N GLY A 20 -2.45 -0.02 -10.84
CA GLY A 20 -1.50 -1.09 -10.57
C GLY A 20 -1.47 -2.14 -11.67
N ARG A 21 -2.64 -2.55 -12.17
CA ARG A 21 -2.72 -3.52 -13.27
C ARG A 21 -2.04 -2.98 -14.52
N ASN A 22 -2.22 -1.68 -14.82
CA ASN A 22 -1.58 -1.06 -15.97
C ASN A 22 -0.05 -1.07 -15.86
N LEU A 23 0.47 -1.11 -14.64
CA LEU A 23 1.91 -1.14 -14.38
C LEU A 23 2.47 -2.55 -14.19
N GLY A 24 1.64 -3.57 -14.36
CA GLY A 24 2.08 -4.96 -14.29
C GLY A 24 1.99 -5.64 -12.94
N PHE A 25 1.37 -5.01 -11.95
CA PHE A 25 1.12 -5.67 -10.67
C PHE A 25 -0.04 -6.66 -10.84
N ASP A 26 0.22 -7.92 -10.55
CA ASP A 26 -0.75 -8.99 -10.74
C ASP A 26 -1.54 -9.34 -9.48
N ASN A 27 -1.04 -8.97 -8.31
CA ASN A 27 -1.72 -9.21 -7.05
C ASN A 27 -1.69 -7.94 -6.21
N MET A 28 -2.84 -7.29 -6.11
CA MET A 28 -2.99 -6.04 -5.37
C MET A 28 -4.11 -6.14 -4.37
N LYS A 29 -3.92 -5.55 -3.20
CA LYS A 29 -4.97 -5.46 -2.20
C LYS A 29 -4.92 -4.11 -1.50
N VAL A 30 -6.09 -3.52 -1.28
CA VAL A 30 -6.22 -2.24 -0.57
C VAL A 30 -6.78 -2.52 0.82
N PHE A 31 -6.05 -2.06 1.84
CA PHE A 31 -6.44 -2.21 3.24
C PHE A 31 -6.80 -0.83 3.77
N SER A 32 -8.05 -0.42 3.54
CA SER A 32 -8.53 0.91 3.91
C SER A 32 -9.02 1.00 5.35
N LYS A 33 -9.24 -0.14 6.00
CA LYS A 33 -9.71 -0.20 7.38
C LYS A 33 -8.85 -1.13 8.20
N LYS A 34 -8.74 -0.84 9.51
CA LYS A 34 -8.03 -1.69 10.43
C LYS A 34 -8.74 -3.05 10.55
N PHE A 35 -7.98 -4.14 10.55
CA PHE A 35 -8.51 -5.49 10.72
C PHE A 35 -7.52 -6.35 11.52
N PRO A 36 -7.99 -7.46 12.12
CA PRO A 36 -7.09 -8.35 12.87
C PRO A 36 -5.98 -8.93 11.99
N ASP A 37 -4.80 -9.11 12.58
CA ASP A 37 -3.63 -9.69 11.90
C ASP A 37 -3.17 -8.89 10.68
N MET A 38 -3.42 -7.57 10.66
CA MET A 38 -3.07 -6.73 9.53
C MET A 38 -1.58 -6.82 9.19
N VAL A 39 -0.71 -6.70 10.18
CA VAL A 39 0.74 -6.75 9.97
C VAL A 39 1.15 -8.09 9.35
N LYS A 40 0.60 -9.19 9.86
CA LYS A 40 0.88 -10.52 9.32
C LYS A 40 0.43 -10.65 7.87
N ARG A 41 -0.73 -10.11 7.52
CA ARG A 41 -1.23 -10.14 6.15
C ARG A 41 -0.38 -9.28 5.22
N LEU A 42 0.04 -8.10 5.69
CA LEU A 42 0.88 -7.21 4.91
C LEU A 42 2.24 -7.83 4.61
N SER A 43 2.76 -8.67 5.51
CA SER A 43 4.06 -9.32 5.32
C SER A 43 4.12 -10.28 4.14
N LYS A 44 2.98 -10.64 3.58
CA LYS A 44 2.91 -11.54 2.40
C LYS A 44 3.07 -10.82 1.08
N PHE A 45 3.11 -9.49 1.10
CA PHE A 45 3.26 -8.69 -0.12
C PHE A 45 4.72 -8.31 -0.33
N GLU A 46 5.12 -8.20 -1.58
CA GLU A 46 6.49 -7.83 -1.94
C GLU A 46 6.74 -6.34 -1.77
N ARG A 47 5.70 -5.53 -1.92
CA ARG A 47 5.79 -4.08 -1.81
C ARG A 47 4.58 -3.53 -1.08
N ILE A 48 4.77 -2.41 -0.38
CA ILE A 48 3.70 -1.76 0.38
C ILE A 48 3.71 -0.26 0.11
N VAL A 49 2.55 0.30 -0.21
CA VAL A 49 2.34 1.76 -0.29
C VAL A 49 1.49 2.17 0.91
N ILE A 50 1.92 3.18 1.64
CA ILE A 50 1.19 3.70 2.80
C ILE A 50 0.66 5.10 2.47
N CYS A 51 -0.67 5.28 2.57
CA CYS A 51 -1.32 6.59 2.48
C CYS A 51 -1.40 7.17 3.89
N THR A 52 -0.37 7.91 4.28
CA THR A 52 -0.21 8.35 5.68
C THR A 52 -1.30 9.28 6.16
N GLY A 53 -2.00 9.97 5.26
CA GLY A 53 -3.10 10.86 5.62
C GLY A 53 -4.36 10.15 6.13
N ASN A 54 -4.50 8.85 5.90
CA ASN A 54 -5.70 8.08 6.27
C ASN A 54 -5.41 6.95 7.26
N VAL A 55 -4.20 6.84 7.77
CA VAL A 55 -3.80 5.71 8.60
C VAL A 55 -3.31 6.20 9.95
N ALA A 56 -3.72 5.51 11.02
CA ALA A 56 -3.24 5.84 12.36
C ALA A 56 -1.71 5.73 12.42
N HIS A 57 -1.08 6.65 13.12
CA HIS A 57 0.38 6.72 13.23
C HIS A 57 0.99 5.42 13.75
N THR A 58 0.35 4.80 14.74
CA THR A 58 0.81 3.53 15.30
C THR A 58 0.81 2.41 14.26
N MET A 59 -0.16 2.43 13.36
CA MET A 59 -0.25 1.45 12.27
C MET A 59 0.86 1.67 11.26
N VAL A 60 1.17 2.91 10.93
CA VAL A 60 2.29 3.24 10.04
C VAL A 60 3.60 2.72 10.63
N GLU A 61 3.86 3.02 11.91
CA GLU A 61 5.08 2.58 12.59
C GLU A 61 5.21 1.05 12.60
N GLY A 62 4.12 0.34 12.94
CA GLY A 62 4.13 -1.12 12.96
C GLY A 62 4.41 -1.71 11.59
N THR A 63 3.82 -1.13 10.55
CA THR A 63 4.02 -1.60 9.18
C THR A 63 5.45 -1.36 8.71
N VAL A 64 6.01 -0.19 8.99
CA VAL A 64 7.39 0.14 8.64
C VAL A 64 8.37 -0.82 9.33
N ARG A 65 8.16 -1.08 10.61
CA ARG A 65 9.02 -2.00 11.37
C ARG A 65 8.96 -3.42 10.78
N MET A 66 7.76 -3.90 10.50
CA MET A 66 7.58 -5.22 9.89
C MET A 66 8.28 -5.30 8.53
N ALA A 67 8.13 -4.27 7.72
CA ALA A 67 8.74 -4.23 6.39
C ALA A 67 10.27 -4.26 6.47
N GLN A 68 10.86 -3.56 7.45
CA GLN A 68 12.30 -3.58 7.65
C GLN A 68 12.78 -4.98 8.02
N ILE A 69 12.04 -5.68 8.88
CA ILE A 69 12.40 -7.04 9.29
C ILE A 69 12.34 -8.02 8.12
N HIS A 70 11.34 -7.88 7.26
CA HIS A 70 11.12 -8.80 6.13
C HIS A 70 11.74 -8.35 4.82
N GLY A 71 12.41 -7.19 4.79
CA GLY A 71 13.03 -6.68 3.57
C GLY A 71 12.02 -6.25 2.52
N ILE A 72 10.83 -5.79 2.93
CA ILE A 72 9.79 -5.35 2.02
C ILE A 72 9.99 -3.88 1.68
N GLN A 73 9.93 -3.55 0.39
CA GLN A 73 10.03 -2.17 -0.06
C GLN A 73 8.76 -1.40 0.30
N ILE A 74 8.93 -0.22 0.91
CA ILE A 74 7.83 0.66 1.29
C ILE A 74 7.97 2.00 0.56
N ASP A 75 6.85 2.54 0.10
CA ASP A 75 6.76 3.94 -0.31
C ASP A 75 5.58 4.57 0.44
N ARG A 76 5.64 5.88 0.63
CA ARG A 76 4.63 6.62 1.38
C ARG A 76 4.12 7.78 0.55
N THR A 77 2.82 8.06 0.72
CA THR A 77 2.23 9.28 0.19
C THR A 77 1.27 9.83 1.24
N HIS A 78 1.27 11.13 1.43
CA HIS A 78 0.30 11.77 2.33
C HIS A 78 -1.07 11.83 1.66
N SER A 79 -1.10 12.13 0.37
CA SER A 79 -2.33 12.22 -0.41
C SER A 79 -2.86 10.85 -0.78
N SER A 80 -4.20 10.70 -0.74
CA SER A 80 -4.88 9.48 -1.17
C SER A 80 -5.46 9.60 -2.58
N SER A 81 -5.06 10.64 -3.32
CA SER A 81 -5.53 10.83 -4.70
C SER A 81 -5.02 9.71 -5.61
N VAL A 82 -5.74 9.47 -6.70
CA VAL A 82 -5.34 8.45 -7.69
C VAL A 82 -4.00 8.80 -8.32
N SER A 83 -3.76 10.09 -8.60
CA SER A 83 -2.50 10.51 -9.22
C SER A 83 -1.30 10.33 -8.28
N ALA A 84 -1.47 10.60 -6.99
CA ALA A 84 -0.42 10.36 -6.00
C ALA A 84 -0.11 8.85 -5.88
N MET A 85 -1.15 8.03 -5.86
CA MET A 85 -1.02 6.58 -5.83
C MET A 85 -0.30 6.06 -7.07
N LYS A 86 -0.67 6.57 -8.23
CA LYS A 86 -0.03 6.21 -9.49
C LYS A 86 1.48 6.46 -9.45
N LYS A 87 1.89 7.61 -8.92
CA LYS A 87 3.32 7.94 -8.80
C LYS A 87 4.06 6.96 -7.89
N CYS A 88 3.45 6.58 -6.77
CA CYS A 88 4.04 5.59 -5.88
C CYS A 88 4.19 4.24 -6.58
N LEU A 89 3.16 3.79 -7.26
CA LEU A 89 3.17 2.51 -7.97
C LEU A 89 4.18 2.51 -9.11
N GLU A 90 4.33 3.63 -9.81
CA GLU A 90 5.34 3.76 -10.86
C GLU A 90 6.76 3.59 -10.30
N ARG A 91 7.05 4.20 -9.16
CA ARG A 91 8.36 4.06 -8.50
C ARG A 91 8.63 2.61 -8.09
N MET A 92 7.58 1.86 -7.78
CA MET A 92 7.70 0.49 -7.31
C MET A 92 7.65 -0.56 -8.40
N SER A 93 7.30 -0.17 -9.63
CA SER A 93 7.13 -1.11 -10.74
C SER A 93 8.43 -1.51 -11.42
N ILE A 94 9.54 -0.92 -11.05
CA ILE A 94 10.87 -1.17 -11.65
C ILE A 94 11.58 -2.30 -10.94
#